data_0df454a5e1bbe289e3f11fd401834ff6
#
_entry.id   0df454a5e1bbe289e3f11fd401834ff6
#
_cell.length_a   1.000
_cell.length_b   1.000
_cell.length_c   1.000
_cell.angle_alpha   90.00
_cell.angle_beta   90.00
_cell.angle_gamma   90.00
#
_symmetry.space_group_name_H-M   'P 1'
#
loop_
_entity.id
_entity.type
_entity.pdbx_description
1 polymer ?
#
loop_
_entity_poly.entity_id
_entity_poly.type
_entity_poly.pdbx_seq_one_letter_code
_entity_poly.pdbx_strand_id
1 'polypeptide(L)'
;MVVHTLKAFDNVSRMALGLLVLAPDDEQMREVLLAHPQPLFDVAYIGGASRADSVLAGLYALRKNGAQDTDWVLVHDAARCLVTAEQINALIDACQSDMVGGLLAHKLADTLKQEVSGRVAQTVDRSDKWLAQTPQMFQLAGLIRALEAAGPLATDEASAIEALGLSPKLVSASSHNFKVTYPEDFALAEAILSTRSHD
;
A
#
# COMPACT_ATOMS: atom_id res chain seq x y z
N MET A 1 -14.28 0.13 -6.37
CA MET A 1 -13.14 0.41 -5.47
C MET A 1 -11.81 0.08 -6.16
N VAL A 2 -11.46 -1.17 -6.40
CA VAL A 2 -10.17 -1.57 -6.99
C VAL A 2 -9.83 -0.83 -8.30
N VAL A 3 -10.79 -0.64 -9.21
CA VAL A 3 -10.57 0.07 -10.48
C VAL A 3 -10.05 1.50 -10.28
N HIS A 4 -10.50 2.22 -9.24
CA HIS A 4 -9.99 3.55 -8.92
C HIS A 4 -8.53 3.49 -8.47
N THR A 5 -8.18 2.48 -7.66
CA THR A 5 -6.80 2.22 -7.25
C THR A 5 -5.91 1.99 -8.48
N LEU A 6 -6.30 1.06 -9.36
CA LEU A 6 -5.51 0.72 -10.56
C LEU A 6 -5.33 1.93 -11.47
N LYS A 7 -6.40 2.72 -11.71
CA LYS A 7 -6.32 3.95 -12.50
C LYS A 7 -5.37 5.00 -11.93
N ALA A 8 -5.25 5.11 -10.59
CA ALA A 8 -4.31 6.04 -9.99
C ALA A 8 -2.85 5.69 -10.33
N PHE A 9 -2.52 4.39 -10.37
CA PHE A 9 -1.19 3.92 -10.78
C PHE A 9 -0.98 4.00 -12.29
N ASP A 10 -2.00 3.75 -13.12
CA ASP A 10 -1.94 3.86 -14.58
C ASP A 10 -1.59 5.29 -15.03
N ASN A 11 -1.95 6.29 -14.23
CA ASN A 11 -1.60 7.70 -14.46
C ASN A 11 -0.16 8.07 -14.02
N VAL A 12 0.65 7.12 -13.54
CA VAL A 12 2.05 7.34 -13.15
C VAL A 12 2.98 6.83 -14.24
N SER A 13 3.49 7.71 -15.08
CA SER A 13 4.32 7.37 -16.25
C SER A 13 5.63 6.62 -15.91
N ARG A 14 6.04 6.62 -14.64
CA ARG A 14 7.24 5.91 -14.16
C ARG A 14 6.99 4.45 -13.78
N MET A 15 5.73 4.00 -13.80
CA MET A 15 5.39 2.60 -13.57
C MET A 15 5.71 1.78 -14.82
N ALA A 16 6.52 0.73 -14.65
CA ALA A 16 6.86 -0.18 -15.74
C ALA A 16 5.84 -1.31 -15.88
N LEU A 17 5.35 -1.83 -14.74
CA LEU A 17 4.42 -2.96 -14.64
C LEU A 17 3.68 -2.88 -13.32
N GLY A 18 2.42 -3.30 -13.31
CA GLY A 18 1.67 -3.59 -12.10
C GLY A 18 1.33 -5.08 -12.01
N LEU A 19 1.24 -5.61 -10.80
CA LEU A 19 0.78 -6.97 -10.55
C LEU A 19 -0.37 -6.94 -9.54
N LEU A 20 -1.55 -7.37 -9.98
CA LEU A 20 -2.72 -7.55 -9.12
C LEU A 20 -2.71 -8.98 -8.57
N VAL A 21 -2.47 -9.12 -7.27
CA VAL A 21 -2.48 -10.42 -6.60
C VAL A 21 -3.87 -10.67 -6.04
N LEU A 22 -4.49 -11.77 -6.46
CA LEU A 22 -5.84 -12.20 -6.09
C LEU A 22 -5.79 -13.56 -5.37
N ALA A 23 -6.84 -13.85 -4.61
CA ALA A 23 -7.03 -15.20 -4.07
C ALA A 23 -7.11 -16.21 -5.21
N PRO A 24 -6.65 -17.47 -5.02
CA PRO A 24 -6.66 -18.49 -6.08
C PRO A 24 -8.05 -18.78 -6.66
N ASP A 25 -9.09 -18.55 -5.89
CA ASP A 25 -10.50 -18.81 -6.20
C ASP A 25 -11.33 -17.55 -6.46
N ASP A 26 -10.69 -16.39 -6.69
CA ASP A 26 -11.40 -15.13 -6.98
C ASP A 26 -11.93 -15.12 -8.43
N GLU A 27 -13.20 -15.45 -8.59
CA GLU A 27 -13.90 -15.38 -9.89
C GLU A 27 -14.48 -13.99 -10.16
N GLN A 28 -14.76 -13.18 -9.14
CA GLN A 28 -15.46 -11.90 -9.28
C GLN A 28 -14.57 -10.85 -9.95
N MET A 29 -13.28 -10.82 -9.61
CA MET A 29 -12.37 -9.83 -10.17
C MET A 29 -12.18 -10.00 -11.68
N ARG A 30 -12.30 -11.20 -12.20
CA ARG A 30 -12.21 -11.46 -13.64
C ARG A 30 -13.27 -10.68 -14.44
N GLU A 31 -14.52 -10.66 -13.98
CA GLU A 31 -15.60 -9.91 -14.62
C GLU A 31 -15.36 -8.40 -14.54
N VAL A 32 -14.88 -7.91 -13.39
CA VAL A 32 -14.55 -6.49 -13.19
C VAL A 32 -13.46 -6.04 -14.17
N LEU A 33 -12.40 -6.82 -14.35
CA LEU A 33 -11.28 -6.48 -15.24
C LEU A 33 -11.66 -6.60 -16.73
N LEU A 34 -12.57 -7.51 -17.09
CA LEU A 34 -13.13 -7.56 -18.45
C LEU A 34 -13.93 -6.29 -18.78
N ALA A 35 -14.71 -5.79 -17.81
CA ALA A 35 -15.48 -4.55 -17.98
C ALA A 35 -14.61 -3.28 -17.91
N HIS A 36 -13.48 -3.35 -17.22
CA HIS A 36 -12.57 -2.23 -16.98
C HIS A 36 -11.11 -2.65 -17.22
N PRO A 37 -10.68 -2.80 -18.48
CA PRO A 37 -9.31 -3.20 -18.79
C PRO A 37 -8.26 -2.28 -18.17
N GLN A 38 -7.20 -2.88 -17.62
CA GLN A 38 -6.10 -2.17 -16.94
C GLN A 38 -4.76 -2.66 -17.54
N PRO A 39 -4.32 -2.08 -18.67
CA PRO A 39 -3.22 -2.63 -19.46
C PRO A 39 -1.86 -2.61 -18.75
N LEU A 40 -1.68 -1.76 -17.74
CA LEU A 40 -0.47 -1.73 -16.91
C LEU A 40 -0.37 -2.96 -16.00
N PHE A 41 -1.49 -3.65 -15.72
CA PHE A 41 -1.56 -4.66 -14.66
C PHE A 41 -1.72 -6.07 -15.22
N ASP A 42 -0.77 -6.94 -14.87
CA ASP A 42 -0.94 -8.38 -14.93
C ASP A 42 -1.74 -8.87 -13.71
N VAL A 43 -2.40 -10.02 -13.85
CA VAL A 43 -3.20 -10.63 -12.79
C VAL A 43 -2.59 -11.96 -12.39
N ALA A 44 -2.41 -12.17 -11.08
CA ALA A 44 -1.90 -13.42 -10.54
C ALA A 44 -2.81 -13.95 -9.42
N TYR A 45 -3.34 -15.15 -9.60
CA TYR A 45 -4.18 -15.86 -8.63
C TYR A 45 -3.32 -16.68 -7.66
N ILE A 46 -2.49 -15.97 -6.88
CA ILE A 46 -1.46 -16.52 -5.99
C ILE A 46 -1.52 -15.97 -4.57
N GLY A 47 -2.63 -15.32 -4.21
CA GLY A 47 -2.82 -14.79 -2.86
C GLY A 47 -2.66 -15.88 -1.80
N GLY A 48 -1.94 -15.56 -0.73
CA GLY A 48 -1.67 -16.46 0.39
C GLY A 48 -2.70 -16.33 1.52
N ALA A 49 -2.44 -17.03 2.62
CA ALA A 49 -3.31 -17.05 3.79
C ALA A 49 -3.36 -15.70 4.54
N SER A 50 -2.33 -14.88 4.40
CA SER A 50 -2.24 -13.55 4.97
C SER A 50 -1.91 -12.49 3.92
N ARG A 51 -2.02 -11.19 4.30
CA ARG A 51 -1.57 -10.09 3.45
C ARG A 51 -0.07 -10.20 3.16
N ALA A 52 0.75 -10.51 4.16
CA ALA A 52 2.19 -10.67 3.99
C ALA A 52 2.54 -11.81 3.03
N ASP A 53 1.85 -12.97 3.13
CA ASP A 53 2.05 -14.08 2.20
C ASP A 53 1.67 -13.70 0.77
N SER A 54 0.57 -12.96 0.59
CA SER A 54 0.13 -12.48 -0.73
C SER A 54 1.14 -11.51 -1.34
N VAL A 55 1.68 -10.59 -0.55
CA VAL A 55 2.73 -9.65 -0.99
C VAL A 55 3.99 -10.43 -1.38
N LEU A 56 4.45 -11.34 -0.54
CA LEU A 56 5.66 -12.13 -0.80
C LEU A 56 5.50 -12.98 -2.08
N ALA A 57 4.35 -13.62 -2.28
CA ALA A 57 4.04 -14.35 -3.51
C ALA A 57 4.08 -13.43 -4.74
N GLY A 58 3.52 -12.22 -4.64
CA GLY A 58 3.57 -11.21 -5.69
C GLY A 58 4.99 -10.77 -6.03
N LEU A 59 5.84 -10.54 -5.02
CA LEU A 59 7.25 -10.18 -5.22
C LEU A 59 8.04 -11.29 -5.94
N TYR A 60 7.81 -12.54 -5.57
CA TYR A 60 8.41 -13.67 -6.29
C TYR A 60 7.92 -13.79 -7.72
N ALA A 61 6.63 -13.53 -7.97
CA ALA A 61 6.08 -13.52 -9.32
C ALA A 61 6.72 -12.41 -10.17
N LEU A 62 6.88 -11.19 -9.63
CA LEU A 62 7.60 -10.10 -10.30
C LEU A 62 9.03 -10.50 -10.65
N ARG A 63 9.79 -11.07 -9.70
CA ARG A 63 11.16 -11.55 -9.92
C ARG A 63 11.21 -12.63 -11.02
N LYS A 64 10.28 -13.58 -11.00
CA LYS A 64 10.17 -14.64 -12.03
C LYS A 64 9.87 -14.06 -13.41
N ASN A 65 9.13 -12.96 -13.47
CA ASN A 65 8.76 -12.26 -14.69
C ASN A 65 9.82 -11.24 -15.16
N GLY A 66 11.01 -11.23 -14.54
CA GLY A 66 12.15 -10.46 -15.00
C GLY A 66 12.49 -9.20 -14.20
N ALA A 67 11.73 -8.87 -13.15
CA ALA A 67 12.11 -7.78 -12.28
C ALA A 67 13.44 -8.07 -11.58
N GLN A 68 14.31 -7.05 -11.54
CA GLN A 68 15.65 -7.16 -10.98
C GLN A 68 15.62 -6.92 -9.46
N ASP A 69 16.59 -7.47 -8.76
CA ASP A 69 16.71 -7.35 -7.31
C ASP A 69 16.83 -5.88 -6.82
N THR A 70 17.31 -5.00 -7.67
CA THR A 70 17.46 -3.56 -7.41
C THR A 70 16.25 -2.73 -7.86
N ASP A 71 15.27 -3.32 -8.51
CA ASP A 71 14.08 -2.60 -8.92
C ASP A 71 13.26 -2.16 -7.70
N TRP A 72 12.69 -0.97 -7.81
CA TRP A 72 11.80 -0.43 -6.81
C TRP A 72 10.39 -1.01 -6.97
N VAL A 73 9.84 -1.51 -5.88
CA VAL A 73 8.48 -2.05 -5.84
C VAL A 73 7.62 -1.20 -4.92
N LEU A 74 6.43 -0.85 -5.38
CA LEU A 74 5.42 -0.17 -4.60
C LEU A 74 4.34 -1.18 -4.21
N VAL A 75 4.21 -1.46 -2.91
CA VAL A 75 3.13 -2.31 -2.39
C VAL A 75 1.96 -1.45 -1.96
N HIS A 76 0.76 -1.79 -2.45
CA HIS A 76 -0.43 -0.99 -2.19
C HIS A 76 -1.66 -1.84 -1.87
N ASP A 77 -2.45 -1.37 -0.90
CA ASP A 77 -3.73 -1.97 -0.54
C ASP A 77 -4.81 -1.52 -1.53
N ALA A 78 -5.46 -2.43 -2.25
CA ALA A 78 -6.57 -2.11 -3.16
C ALA A 78 -7.74 -1.36 -2.47
N ALA A 79 -7.86 -1.51 -1.15
CA ALA A 79 -8.84 -0.81 -0.32
C ALA A 79 -8.51 0.68 -0.05
N ARG A 80 -7.36 1.19 -0.49
CA ARG A 80 -7.02 2.62 -0.46
C ARG A 80 -7.26 3.25 -1.84
N CYS A 81 -8.50 3.20 -2.28
CA CYS A 81 -8.90 3.61 -3.63
C CYS A 81 -8.86 5.13 -3.87
N LEU A 82 -8.49 5.90 -2.87
CA LEU A 82 -8.40 7.35 -2.94
C LEU A 82 -6.96 7.86 -3.09
N VAL A 83 -5.97 6.96 -3.21
CA VAL A 83 -4.60 7.35 -3.57
C VAL A 83 -4.60 8.11 -4.91
N THR A 84 -3.70 9.07 -5.07
CA THR A 84 -3.59 9.85 -6.30
C THR A 84 -2.21 9.67 -6.95
N ALA A 85 -2.13 9.93 -8.25
CA ALA A 85 -0.87 9.86 -8.99
C ALA A 85 0.19 10.83 -8.41
N GLU A 86 -0.22 11.99 -7.91
CA GLU A 86 0.66 12.96 -7.25
C GLU A 86 1.27 12.37 -5.98
N GLN A 87 0.48 11.68 -5.15
CA GLN A 87 0.97 11.04 -3.92
C GLN A 87 1.95 9.90 -4.25
N ILE A 88 1.64 9.08 -5.28
CA ILE A 88 2.52 8.02 -5.75
C ILE A 88 3.84 8.62 -6.26
N ASN A 89 3.77 9.67 -7.08
CA ASN A 89 4.95 10.37 -7.58
C ASN A 89 5.79 10.99 -6.46
N ALA A 90 5.16 11.60 -5.45
CA ALA A 90 5.86 12.15 -4.30
C ALA A 90 6.63 11.08 -3.50
N LEU A 91 6.06 9.87 -3.35
CA LEU A 91 6.76 8.75 -2.73
C LEU A 91 7.96 8.32 -3.57
N ILE A 92 7.79 8.17 -4.89
CA ILE A 92 8.88 7.80 -5.79
C ILE A 92 10.02 8.84 -5.73
N ASP A 93 9.70 10.13 -5.79
CA ASP A 93 10.68 11.21 -5.71
C ASP A 93 11.48 11.19 -4.40
N ALA A 94 10.80 10.90 -3.30
CA ALA A 94 11.43 10.84 -1.98
C ALA A 94 12.33 9.61 -1.78
N CYS A 95 11.98 8.48 -2.42
CA CYS A 95 12.61 7.19 -2.14
C CYS A 95 13.57 6.68 -3.22
N GLN A 96 13.45 7.12 -4.49
CA GLN A 96 14.27 6.59 -5.61
C GLN A 96 15.79 6.72 -5.40
N SER A 97 16.25 7.68 -4.58
CA SER A 97 17.65 7.88 -4.22
C SER A 97 17.93 7.55 -2.75
N ASP A 98 16.98 6.98 -2.04
CA ASP A 98 17.14 6.59 -0.63
C ASP A 98 17.74 5.19 -0.54
N MET A 99 18.52 4.93 0.49
CA MET A 99 19.19 3.63 0.68
C MET A 99 18.23 2.55 1.23
N VAL A 100 17.10 2.95 1.79
CA VAL A 100 16.14 2.05 2.46
C VAL A 100 14.82 2.02 1.70
N GLY A 101 14.26 3.18 1.38
CA GLY A 101 12.92 3.37 0.86
C GLY A 101 11.99 4.00 1.90
N GLY A 102 10.68 3.90 1.70
CA GLY A 102 9.74 4.57 2.59
C GLY A 102 8.29 4.28 2.29
N LEU A 103 7.43 5.02 2.97
CA LEU A 103 5.98 4.86 2.90
C LEU A 103 5.26 6.19 2.91
N LEU A 104 4.07 6.21 2.31
CA LEU A 104 3.13 7.29 2.56
C LEU A 104 2.62 7.20 4.00
N ALA A 105 2.53 8.34 4.65
CA ALA A 105 2.03 8.42 6.02
C ALA A 105 1.34 9.76 6.28
N HIS A 106 0.43 9.77 7.25
CA HIS A 106 -0.30 10.95 7.67
C HIS A 106 -0.09 11.21 9.16
N LYS A 107 0.18 12.47 9.56
CA LYS A 107 0.30 12.82 10.98
C LYS A 107 -1.03 12.64 11.71
N LEU A 108 -0.95 12.05 12.91
CA LEU A 108 -2.12 11.88 13.75
C LEU A 108 -2.65 13.25 14.22
N ALA A 109 -3.88 13.57 13.87
CA ALA A 109 -4.51 14.84 14.18
C ALA A 109 -5.20 14.82 15.56
N ASP A 110 -5.79 13.69 15.95
CA ASP A 110 -6.57 13.57 17.18
C ASP A 110 -5.72 13.23 18.39
N THR A 111 -6.25 13.47 19.59
CA THR A 111 -5.62 13.08 20.84
C THR A 111 -5.57 11.56 20.96
N LEU A 112 -4.35 11.01 21.06
CA LEU A 112 -4.15 9.57 21.18
C LEU A 112 -4.32 9.11 22.64
N LYS A 113 -5.17 8.12 22.84
CA LYS A 113 -5.41 7.48 24.13
C LYS A 113 -4.93 6.03 24.09
N GLN A 114 -4.20 5.62 25.14
CA GLN A 114 -3.94 4.21 25.38
C GLN A 114 -5.08 3.64 26.18
N GLU A 115 -5.61 2.49 25.74
CA GLU A 115 -6.70 1.76 26.40
C GLU A 115 -6.16 0.58 27.18
N VAL A 116 -6.76 0.33 28.36
CA VAL A 116 -6.62 -0.91 29.13
C VAL A 116 -7.99 -1.27 29.69
N SER A 117 -8.49 -2.46 29.39
CA SER A 117 -9.78 -3.00 29.88
C SER A 117 -10.98 -2.05 29.65
N GLY A 118 -11.07 -1.44 28.46
CA GLY A 118 -12.15 -0.54 28.06
C GLY A 118 -12.09 0.86 28.66
N ARG A 119 -10.99 1.23 29.33
CA ARG A 119 -10.81 2.53 29.97
C ARG A 119 -9.52 3.21 29.49
N VAL A 120 -9.53 4.54 29.51
CA VAL A 120 -8.33 5.32 29.21
C VAL A 120 -7.30 5.08 30.31
N ALA A 121 -6.15 4.48 29.96
CA ALA A 121 -5.01 4.32 30.85
C ALA A 121 -4.16 5.60 30.88
N GLN A 122 -3.87 6.17 29.70
CA GLN A 122 -3.12 7.43 29.59
C GLN A 122 -3.38 8.15 28.26
N THR A 123 -3.02 9.43 28.24
CA THR A 123 -2.89 10.20 26.99
C THR A 123 -1.46 10.04 26.49
N VAL A 124 -1.32 9.61 25.22
CA VAL A 124 -0.03 9.42 24.56
C VAL A 124 0.30 10.67 23.76
N ASP A 125 1.55 11.14 23.83
CA ASP A 125 2.00 12.22 22.97
C ASP A 125 1.93 11.80 21.49
N ARG A 126 1.31 12.63 20.67
CA ARG A 126 1.09 12.40 19.24
C ARG A 126 2.05 13.17 18.34
N SER A 127 2.90 14.01 18.88
CA SER A 127 3.75 14.94 18.10
C SER A 127 4.65 14.22 17.10
N ASP A 128 5.07 13.00 17.42
CA ASP A 128 5.91 12.11 16.61
C ASP A 128 5.17 10.88 16.05
N LYS A 129 3.83 10.86 16.14
CA LYS A 129 3.03 9.71 15.68
C LYS A 129 2.45 9.95 14.30
N TRP A 130 2.56 8.92 13.48
CA TRP A 130 2.07 8.90 12.12
C TRP A 130 1.21 7.67 11.88
N LEU A 131 0.19 7.83 11.05
CA LEU A 131 -0.63 6.74 10.54
C LEU A 131 -0.01 6.24 9.24
N ALA A 132 0.52 5.03 9.24
CA ALA A 132 1.09 4.40 8.05
C ALA A 132 0.00 4.20 7.00
N GLN A 133 0.35 4.52 5.76
CA GLN A 133 -0.49 4.32 4.60
C GLN A 133 0.26 3.49 3.55
N THR A 134 -0.39 3.16 2.47
CA THR A 134 0.23 2.64 1.25
C THR A 134 -0.04 3.61 0.08
N PRO A 135 0.82 3.60 -0.99
CA PRO A 135 1.90 2.65 -1.24
C PRO A 135 3.08 2.79 -0.29
N GLN A 136 3.81 1.66 -0.13
CA GLN A 136 5.11 1.57 0.52
C GLN A 136 6.13 1.12 -0.52
N MET A 137 7.29 1.77 -0.58
CA MET A 137 8.26 1.62 -1.67
C MET A 137 9.61 1.15 -1.16
N PHE A 138 10.05 -0.02 -1.64
CA PHE A 138 11.32 -0.65 -1.26
C PHE A 138 11.94 -1.37 -2.45
N GLN A 139 13.25 -1.64 -2.41
CA GLN A 139 13.88 -2.49 -3.41
C GLN A 139 13.43 -3.94 -3.27
N LEU A 140 13.22 -4.61 -4.41
CA LEU A 140 12.65 -5.96 -4.49
C LEU A 140 13.36 -6.97 -3.59
N ALA A 141 14.70 -7.10 -3.70
CA ALA A 141 15.45 -8.06 -2.89
C ALA A 141 15.41 -7.73 -1.39
N GLY A 142 15.50 -6.45 -1.04
CA GLY A 142 15.43 -5.98 0.33
C GLY A 142 14.09 -6.32 0.99
N LEU A 143 13.00 -6.07 0.28
CA LEU A 143 11.65 -6.33 0.76
C LEU A 143 11.34 -7.83 0.90
N ILE A 144 11.76 -8.65 -0.07
CA ILE A 144 11.61 -10.12 0.03
C ILE A 144 12.31 -10.62 1.30
N ARG A 145 13.59 -10.27 1.49
CA ARG A 145 14.37 -10.67 2.66
C ARG A 145 13.72 -10.22 3.98
N ALA A 146 13.18 -9.00 4.00
CA ALA A 146 12.52 -8.47 5.19
C ALA A 146 11.25 -9.25 5.55
N LEU A 147 10.40 -9.52 4.56
CA LEU A 147 9.16 -10.27 4.76
C LEU A 147 9.42 -11.73 5.14
N GLU A 148 10.42 -12.39 4.55
CA GLU A 148 10.83 -13.75 4.93
C GLU A 148 11.32 -13.81 6.38
N ALA A 149 12.11 -12.81 6.81
CA ALA A 149 12.63 -12.76 8.17
C ALA A 149 11.55 -12.44 9.21
N ALA A 150 10.63 -11.51 8.90
CA ALA A 150 9.57 -11.10 9.81
C ALA A 150 8.42 -12.12 9.88
N GLY A 151 8.16 -12.85 8.80
CA GLY A 151 7.08 -13.83 8.71
C GLY A 151 5.72 -13.22 9.08
N PRO A 152 4.89 -13.94 9.85
CA PRO A 152 3.54 -13.48 10.20
C PRO A 152 3.51 -12.28 11.16
N LEU A 153 4.64 -11.84 11.69
CA LEU A 153 4.74 -10.68 12.57
C LEU A 153 4.73 -9.34 11.81
N ALA A 154 4.96 -9.37 10.49
CA ALA A 154 4.91 -8.17 9.67
C ALA A 154 3.47 -7.65 9.56
N THR A 155 3.21 -6.45 10.07
CA THR A 155 1.92 -5.77 9.95
C THR A 155 1.78 -5.03 8.61
N ASP A 156 2.91 -4.55 8.09
CA ASP A 156 3.08 -3.93 6.78
C ASP A 156 4.53 -4.11 6.29
N GLU A 157 4.87 -3.58 5.12
CA GLU A 157 6.21 -3.70 4.55
C GLU A 157 7.24 -2.92 5.37
N ALA A 158 6.87 -1.74 5.89
CA ALA A 158 7.75 -0.92 6.71
C ALA A 158 8.16 -1.65 8.00
N SER A 159 7.22 -2.30 8.70
CA SER A 159 7.52 -3.05 9.92
C SER A 159 8.46 -4.23 9.66
N ALA A 160 8.38 -4.88 8.51
CA ALA A 160 9.33 -5.92 8.11
C ALA A 160 10.75 -5.35 7.87
N ILE A 161 10.85 -4.19 7.24
CA ILE A 161 12.12 -3.48 7.04
C ILE A 161 12.71 -3.00 8.37
N GLU A 162 11.87 -2.48 9.27
CA GLU A 162 12.27 -2.08 10.64
C GLU A 162 12.84 -3.26 11.44
N ALA A 163 12.28 -4.45 11.29
CA ALA A 163 12.78 -5.67 11.94
C ALA A 163 14.21 -6.04 11.49
N LEU A 164 14.68 -5.56 10.34
CA LEU A 164 16.07 -5.67 9.88
C LEU A 164 16.99 -4.56 10.45
N GLY A 165 16.47 -3.70 11.34
CA GLY A 165 17.22 -2.57 11.90
C GLY A 165 17.36 -1.37 10.96
N LEU A 166 16.54 -1.30 9.90
CA LEU A 166 16.51 -0.20 8.94
C LEU A 166 15.37 0.79 9.28
N SER A 167 15.47 2.02 8.80
CA SER A 167 14.52 3.09 9.11
C SER A 167 13.88 3.63 7.83
N PRO A 168 12.67 3.17 7.47
CA PRO A 168 11.93 3.69 6.31
C PRO A 168 11.61 5.17 6.42
N LYS A 169 11.66 5.88 5.29
CA LYS A 169 11.32 7.31 5.22
C LYS A 169 9.80 7.51 5.28
N LEU A 170 9.36 8.46 6.12
CA LEU A 170 7.96 8.90 6.15
C LEU A 170 7.74 10.00 5.10
N VAL A 171 6.85 9.76 4.16
CA VAL A 171 6.45 10.73 3.12
C VAL A 171 5.04 11.20 3.42
N SER A 172 4.88 12.51 3.66
CA SER A 172 3.59 13.08 4.05
C SER A 172 2.54 12.91 2.96
N ALA A 173 1.39 12.39 3.33
CA ALA A 173 0.25 12.19 2.44
C ALA A 173 -1.05 12.72 3.06
N SER A 174 -2.09 12.78 2.24
CA SER A 174 -3.41 13.24 2.66
C SER A 174 -4.11 12.23 3.58
N SER A 175 -4.89 12.72 4.54
CA SER A 175 -5.85 11.91 5.30
C SER A 175 -6.90 11.24 4.40
N HIS A 176 -7.16 11.80 3.21
CA HIS A 176 -8.07 11.21 2.24
C HIS A 176 -7.60 9.86 1.69
N ASN A 177 -6.31 9.51 1.80
CA ASN A 177 -5.81 8.19 1.42
C ASN A 177 -6.06 7.15 2.54
N PHE A 178 -7.24 7.19 3.17
CA PHE A 178 -7.63 6.20 4.18
C PHE A 178 -7.96 4.84 3.54
N LYS A 179 -7.90 3.79 4.35
CA LYS A 179 -8.31 2.44 3.95
C LYS A 179 -9.81 2.30 4.15
N VAL A 180 -10.56 2.01 3.11
CA VAL A 180 -11.98 1.65 3.20
C VAL A 180 -12.08 0.31 3.92
N THR A 181 -12.53 0.36 5.17
CA THR A 181 -12.53 -0.81 6.08
C THR A 181 -13.95 -1.10 6.58
N TYR A 182 -14.72 -0.07 6.86
CA TYR A 182 -16.07 -0.16 7.40
C TYR A 182 -17.11 0.27 6.36
N PRO A 183 -18.40 -0.17 6.51
CA PRO A 183 -19.46 0.21 5.58
C PRO A 183 -19.63 1.72 5.41
N GLU A 184 -19.47 2.51 6.48
CA GLU A 184 -19.55 3.98 6.43
C GLU A 184 -18.44 4.64 5.61
N ASP A 185 -17.28 3.98 5.45
CA ASP A 185 -16.16 4.50 4.66
C ASP A 185 -16.51 4.60 3.16
N PHE A 186 -17.42 3.75 2.68
CA PHE A 186 -17.84 3.78 1.28
C PHE A 186 -18.51 5.09 0.90
N ALA A 187 -19.41 5.61 1.72
CA ALA A 187 -20.09 6.87 1.45
C ALA A 187 -19.10 8.05 1.42
N LEU A 188 -18.11 8.05 2.33
CA LEU A 188 -17.05 9.06 2.34
C LEU A 188 -16.16 8.95 1.11
N ALA A 189 -15.76 7.74 0.74
CA ALA A 189 -14.93 7.51 -0.44
C ALA A 189 -15.65 7.94 -1.73
N GLU A 190 -16.94 7.63 -1.86
CA GLU A 190 -17.76 8.03 -3.01
C GLU A 190 -17.88 9.55 -3.11
N ALA A 191 -18.14 10.24 -1.98
CA ALA A 191 -18.20 11.70 -1.97
C ALA A 191 -16.87 12.34 -2.44
N ILE A 192 -15.72 11.83 -1.97
CA ILE A 192 -14.40 12.32 -2.38
C ILE A 192 -14.15 12.05 -3.87
N LEU A 193 -14.49 10.86 -4.37
CA LEU A 193 -14.32 10.52 -5.79
C LEU A 193 -15.21 11.39 -6.69
N SER A 194 -16.43 11.69 -6.25
CA SER A 194 -17.35 12.55 -7.00
C SER A 194 -16.82 13.97 -7.16
N THR A 195 -16.14 14.53 -6.15
CA THR A 195 -15.51 15.87 -6.29
C THR A 195 -14.37 15.88 -7.30
N ARG A 196 -13.58 14.79 -7.39
CA ARG A 196 -12.47 14.68 -8.34
C ARG A 196 -12.90 14.53 -9.81
N SER A 197 -14.13 14.10 -10.05
CA SER A 197 -14.66 13.90 -11.41
C SER A 197 -15.16 15.20 -12.04
N HIS A 198 -15.18 16.31 -11.30
CA HIS A 198 -15.65 17.63 -11.76
C HIS A 198 -14.51 18.62 -12.00
N ASP A 199 -13.28 18.24 -11.66
CA ASP A 199 -12.03 18.97 -11.94
C ASP A 199 -11.33 18.40 -13.20
#